data_7cef865e7521842fb1d599890bffd0ca
#
_entry.id   7cef865e7521842fb1d599890bffd0ca
#
_cell.length_a   1.000
_cell.length_b   1.000
_cell.length_c   1.000
_cell.angle_alpha   90.00
_cell.angle_beta   90.00
_cell.angle_gamma   90.00
#
_symmetry.space_group_name_H-M   'P 1'
#
loop_
_entity.id
_entity.type
_entity.pdbx_description
1 polymer ?
#
loop_
_entity_poly.entity_id
_entity_poly.type
_entity_poly.pdbx_seq_one_letter_code
_entity_poly.pdbx_strand_id
1 'polypeptide(L)'
;MKPYILPAIRSMKDLEKLIQTDYKECVLLDTHIGHIKSIMELMKNNIEVYMHIDLIRGMSHDEFACEFIIQNYHPKGIVSTKTKVINKAKALNTTTVFRVFILDSHALTRSIELIKRVEPDFVEVLPGIATKAIKIINEETNTSVIAGGLINDVEEVDVAVENGAKYITTSDRDLW
;
A
#
# COMPACT_ATOMS: atom_id res chain seq x y z
N MET A 1 -0.03 15.66 12.12
CA MET A 1 -0.12 14.81 10.92
C MET A 1 1.04 15.12 10.00
N LYS A 2 1.82 14.12 9.63
CA LYS A 2 2.92 14.26 8.65
C LYS A 2 2.35 13.95 7.26
N PRO A 3 2.41 14.85 6.29
CA PRO A 3 1.67 14.74 5.01
C PRO A 3 2.10 13.56 4.13
N TYR A 4 3.28 13.01 4.39
CA TYR A 4 3.82 11.88 3.61
C TYR A 4 3.50 10.51 4.22
N ILE A 5 3.00 10.46 5.46
CA ILE A 5 2.75 9.19 6.15
C ILE A 5 1.39 8.65 5.76
N LEU A 6 1.38 7.39 5.35
CA LEU A 6 0.21 6.56 5.13
C LEU A 6 0.21 5.44 6.18
N PRO A 7 -0.55 5.58 7.28
CA PRO A 7 -0.56 4.62 8.38
C PRO A 7 -0.91 3.21 7.91
N ALA A 8 -0.13 2.23 8.35
CA ALA A 8 -0.33 0.83 8.03
C ALA A 8 -0.87 0.06 9.23
N ILE A 9 -2.11 -0.44 9.12
CA ILE A 9 -2.87 -1.09 10.18
C ILE A 9 -2.63 -2.59 10.14
N ARG A 10 -2.16 -3.16 11.26
CA ARG A 10 -1.93 -4.59 11.45
C ARG A 10 -2.77 -5.19 12.58
N SER A 11 -3.34 -4.35 13.43
CA SER A 11 -4.08 -4.78 14.62
C SER A 11 -5.22 -3.84 14.94
N MET A 12 -6.16 -4.31 15.79
CA MET A 12 -7.23 -3.44 16.31
C MET A 12 -6.69 -2.26 17.12
N LYS A 13 -5.56 -2.43 17.81
CA LYS A 13 -4.89 -1.33 18.54
C LYS A 13 -4.38 -0.22 17.60
N ASP A 14 -3.92 -0.59 16.39
CA ASP A 14 -3.52 0.39 15.38
C ASP A 14 -4.74 1.17 14.90
N LEU A 15 -5.85 0.46 14.68
CA LEU A 15 -7.10 1.05 14.27
C LEU A 15 -7.64 2.04 15.30
N GLU A 16 -7.67 1.64 16.57
CA GLU A 16 -8.11 2.49 17.69
C GLU A 16 -7.26 3.77 17.79
N LYS A 17 -5.94 3.66 17.59
CA LYS A 17 -5.06 4.83 17.57
C LYS A 17 -5.31 5.70 16.35
N LEU A 18 -5.45 5.10 15.16
CA LEU A 18 -5.66 5.83 13.91
C LEU A 18 -6.92 6.71 13.97
N ILE A 19 -8.02 6.18 14.51
CA ILE A 19 -9.30 6.91 14.63
C ILE A 19 -9.17 8.17 15.51
N GLN A 20 -8.19 8.22 16.41
CA GLN A 20 -7.90 9.37 17.26
C GLN A 20 -7.00 10.42 16.59
N THR A 21 -6.57 10.17 15.36
CA THR A 21 -5.71 11.07 14.58
C THR A 21 -6.50 11.79 13.50
N ASP A 22 -5.87 12.76 12.84
CA ASP A 22 -6.45 13.48 11.70
C ASP A 22 -6.19 12.83 10.34
N TYR A 23 -5.55 11.64 10.31
CA TYR A 23 -5.33 10.90 9.06
C TYR A 23 -6.64 10.50 8.39
N LYS A 24 -6.70 10.69 7.08
CA LYS A 24 -7.88 10.39 6.26
C LYS A 24 -7.73 9.15 5.39
N GLU A 25 -6.54 8.59 5.36
CA GLU A 25 -6.20 7.42 4.57
C GLU A 25 -5.34 6.46 5.38
N CYS A 26 -5.48 5.15 5.12
CA CYS A 26 -4.61 4.13 5.70
C CYS A 26 -4.50 2.90 4.79
N VAL A 27 -3.49 2.08 5.06
CA VAL A 27 -3.37 0.73 4.47
C VAL A 27 -3.75 -0.32 5.50
N LEU A 28 -4.73 -1.15 5.20
CA LEU A 28 -5.07 -2.34 6.00
C LEU A 28 -4.21 -3.50 5.52
N LEU A 29 -3.17 -3.84 6.30
CA LEU A 29 -2.18 -4.85 5.93
C LEU A 29 -2.57 -6.27 6.34
N ASP A 30 -2.98 -6.48 7.58
CA ASP A 30 -3.26 -7.81 8.11
C ASP A 30 -4.66 -7.84 8.70
N THR A 31 -5.51 -8.68 8.13
CA THR A 31 -6.86 -8.88 8.65
C THR A 31 -7.35 -10.29 8.34
N HIS A 32 -8.48 -10.65 8.97
CA HIS A 32 -9.21 -11.88 8.71
C HIS A 32 -10.51 -11.54 7.99
N ILE A 33 -10.92 -12.37 7.03
CA ILE A 33 -12.14 -12.12 6.23
C ILE A 33 -13.38 -11.81 7.10
N GLY A 34 -13.52 -12.46 8.24
CA GLY A 34 -14.63 -12.23 9.19
C GLY A 34 -14.62 -10.86 9.86
N HIS A 35 -13.51 -10.11 9.82
CA HIS A 35 -13.39 -8.80 10.46
C HIS A 35 -13.52 -7.64 9.47
N ILE A 36 -13.42 -7.88 8.16
CA ILE A 36 -13.39 -6.82 7.14
C ILE A 36 -14.61 -5.92 7.26
N LYS A 37 -15.81 -6.50 7.36
CA LYS A 37 -17.06 -5.75 7.46
C LYS A 37 -17.02 -4.76 8.62
N SER A 38 -16.72 -5.22 9.82
CA SER A 38 -16.67 -4.39 11.03
C SER A 38 -15.62 -3.29 10.94
N ILE A 39 -14.45 -3.60 10.39
CA ILE A 39 -13.36 -2.63 10.18
C ILE A 39 -13.79 -1.55 9.18
N MET A 40 -14.37 -1.94 8.05
CA MET A 40 -14.81 -1.00 7.01
C MET A 40 -15.99 -0.14 7.49
N GLU A 41 -16.93 -0.69 8.27
CA GLU A 41 -18.01 0.08 8.88
C GLU A 41 -17.50 1.12 9.87
N LEU A 42 -16.50 0.77 10.67
CA LEU A 42 -15.88 1.69 11.63
C LEU A 42 -15.15 2.86 10.95
N MET A 43 -14.56 2.62 9.79
CA MET A 43 -13.79 3.63 9.02
C MET A 43 -14.66 4.45 8.06
N LYS A 44 -15.83 3.98 7.68
CA LYS A 44 -16.66 4.42 6.54
C LYS A 44 -16.82 5.94 6.38
N ASN A 45 -16.89 6.69 7.48
CA ASN A 45 -17.20 8.12 7.42
C ASN A 45 -15.97 9.04 7.53
N ASN A 46 -14.81 8.49 7.89
CA ASN A 46 -13.66 9.31 8.29
C ASN A 46 -12.35 8.93 7.60
N ILE A 47 -12.18 7.67 7.19
CA ILE A 47 -10.90 7.13 6.74
C ILE A 47 -11.09 6.28 5.50
N GLU A 48 -10.39 6.61 4.42
CA GLU A 48 -10.33 5.83 3.20
C GLU A 48 -9.28 4.71 3.34
N VAL A 49 -9.65 3.50 2.94
CA VAL A 49 -8.84 2.30 3.18
C VAL A 49 -8.26 1.76 1.88
N TYR A 50 -6.94 1.63 1.82
CA TYR A 50 -6.25 0.77 0.87
C TYR A 50 -6.14 -0.63 1.47
N MET A 51 -6.64 -1.66 0.78
CA MET A 51 -6.72 -3.02 1.30
C MET A 51 -5.68 -3.92 0.65
N HIS A 52 -4.83 -4.56 1.48
CA HIS A 52 -3.82 -5.49 0.98
C HIS A 52 -4.40 -6.88 0.81
N ILE A 53 -4.80 -7.24 -0.41
CA ILE A 53 -5.48 -8.51 -0.72
C ILE A 53 -4.65 -9.73 -0.33
N ASP A 54 -3.34 -9.70 -0.59
CA ASP A 54 -2.47 -10.87 -0.36
C ASP A 54 -2.29 -11.22 1.14
N LEU A 55 -2.74 -10.37 2.05
CA LEU A 55 -2.62 -10.55 3.50
C LEU A 55 -3.96 -10.78 4.20
N ILE A 56 -5.05 -10.93 3.46
CA ILE A 56 -6.36 -11.27 4.04
C ILE A 56 -6.41 -12.75 4.35
N ARG A 57 -6.44 -13.09 5.63
CA ARG A 57 -6.55 -14.49 6.06
C ARG A 57 -7.96 -15.03 5.85
N GLY A 58 -8.04 -16.29 5.35
CA GLY A 58 -9.32 -16.97 5.11
C GLY A 58 -9.96 -16.66 3.76
N MET A 59 -9.24 -16.01 2.84
CA MET A 59 -9.68 -15.71 1.49
C MET A 59 -8.60 -16.04 0.46
N SER A 60 -8.98 -16.37 -0.78
CA SER A 60 -8.06 -16.46 -1.91
C SER A 60 -7.39 -15.09 -2.17
N HIS A 61 -6.20 -15.13 -2.78
CA HIS A 61 -5.47 -13.93 -3.16
C HIS A 61 -5.40 -13.84 -4.70
N ASP A 62 -6.56 -13.81 -5.34
CA ASP A 62 -6.73 -13.84 -6.78
C ASP A 62 -7.68 -12.71 -7.27
N GLU A 63 -7.93 -12.67 -8.56
CA GLU A 63 -8.79 -11.68 -9.19
C GLU A 63 -10.25 -11.76 -8.74
N PHE A 64 -10.76 -12.94 -8.38
CA PHE A 64 -12.14 -13.12 -7.91
C PHE A 64 -12.32 -12.59 -6.49
N ALA A 65 -11.34 -12.83 -5.62
CA ALA A 65 -11.29 -12.27 -4.29
C ALA A 65 -11.19 -10.73 -4.34
N CYS A 66 -10.38 -10.19 -5.26
CA CYS A 66 -10.29 -8.75 -5.51
C CYS A 66 -11.65 -8.15 -5.90
N GLU A 67 -12.34 -8.77 -6.86
CA GLU A 67 -13.68 -8.35 -7.29
C GLU A 67 -14.69 -8.39 -6.13
N PHE A 68 -14.71 -9.46 -5.35
CA PHE A 68 -15.56 -9.60 -4.18
C PHE A 68 -15.32 -8.46 -3.17
N ILE A 69 -14.06 -8.16 -2.85
CA ILE A 69 -13.71 -7.08 -1.92
C ILE A 69 -14.16 -5.73 -2.44
N ILE A 70 -13.90 -5.42 -3.70
CA ILE A 70 -14.29 -4.14 -4.29
C ILE A 70 -15.79 -3.96 -4.28
N GLN A 71 -16.56 -4.98 -4.69
CA GLN A 71 -18.01 -4.90 -4.80
C GLN A 71 -18.73 -4.84 -3.45
N ASN A 72 -18.18 -5.47 -2.41
CA ASN A 72 -18.86 -5.55 -1.11
C ASN A 72 -18.40 -4.50 -0.10
N TYR A 73 -17.15 -4.03 -0.21
CA TYR A 73 -16.57 -3.14 0.81
C TYR A 73 -16.09 -1.79 0.27
N HIS A 74 -16.02 -1.60 -1.05
CA HIS A 74 -15.68 -0.34 -1.72
C HIS A 74 -14.41 0.33 -1.12
N PRO A 75 -13.28 -0.38 -1.01
CA PRO A 75 -12.05 0.25 -0.55
C PRO A 75 -11.62 1.34 -1.53
N LYS A 76 -10.85 2.34 -1.05
CA LYS A 76 -10.24 3.36 -1.91
C LYS A 76 -9.29 2.75 -2.93
N GLY A 77 -8.53 1.76 -2.50
CA GLY A 77 -7.56 1.10 -3.36
C GLY A 77 -7.24 -0.33 -2.93
N ILE A 78 -6.60 -1.03 -3.84
CA ILE A 78 -6.12 -2.40 -3.67
C ILE A 78 -4.60 -2.42 -3.71
N VAL A 79 -4.00 -3.06 -2.71
CA VAL A 79 -2.56 -3.35 -2.65
C VAL A 79 -2.34 -4.83 -2.92
N SER A 80 -1.46 -5.17 -3.85
CA SER A 80 -1.11 -6.57 -4.13
C SER A 80 0.27 -6.70 -4.81
N THR A 81 0.90 -7.84 -4.61
CA THR A 81 2.13 -8.25 -5.33
C THR A 81 1.83 -8.93 -6.67
N LYS A 82 0.54 -9.20 -6.96
CA LYS A 82 0.10 -10.00 -8.09
C LYS A 82 -0.47 -9.14 -9.20
N THR A 83 0.15 -9.18 -10.37
CA THR A 83 -0.27 -8.41 -11.54
C THR A 83 -1.73 -8.67 -11.95
N LYS A 84 -2.23 -9.90 -11.82
CA LYS A 84 -3.64 -10.23 -12.11
C LYS A 84 -4.62 -9.50 -11.20
N VAL A 85 -4.30 -9.41 -9.90
CA VAL A 85 -5.11 -8.66 -8.91
C VAL A 85 -5.12 -7.18 -9.25
N ILE A 86 -3.97 -6.60 -9.56
CA ILE A 86 -3.85 -5.18 -9.95
C ILE A 86 -4.64 -4.89 -11.23
N ASN A 87 -4.52 -5.74 -12.25
CA ASN A 87 -5.28 -5.59 -13.49
C ASN A 87 -6.80 -5.67 -13.26
N LYS A 88 -7.25 -6.56 -12.37
CA LYS A 88 -8.67 -6.67 -11.99
C LYS A 88 -9.15 -5.40 -11.28
N ALA A 89 -8.40 -4.89 -10.31
CA ALA A 89 -8.74 -3.66 -9.60
C ALA A 89 -8.81 -2.46 -10.56
N LYS A 90 -7.85 -2.35 -11.48
CA LYS A 90 -7.83 -1.33 -12.54
C LYS A 90 -9.08 -1.41 -13.43
N ALA A 91 -9.45 -2.62 -13.87
CA ALA A 91 -10.65 -2.84 -14.69
C ALA A 91 -11.96 -2.47 -13.96
N LEU A 92 -11.95 -2.48 -12.62
CA LEU A 92 -13.06 -2.08 -11.76
C LEU A 92 -12.97 -0.61 -11.30
N ASN A 93 -12.09 0.19 -11.90
CA ASN A 93 -11.86 1.62 -11.58
C ASN A 93 -11.53 1.86 -10.11
N THR A 94 -10.79 0.95 -9.49
CA THR A 94 -10.30 1.08 -8.10
C THR A 94 -8.82 1.42 -8.13
N THR A 95 -8.39 2.35 -7.29
CA THR A 95 -6.97 2.74 -7.19
C THR A 95 -6.08 1.53 -6.91
N THR A 96 -4.96 1.46 -7.60
CA THR A 96 -4.05 0.31 -7.58
C THR A 96 -2.70 0.66 -6.97
N VAL A 97 -2.24 -0.19 -6.06
CA VAL A 97 -0.90 -0.13 -5.47
C VAL A 97 -0.19 -1.46 -5.74
N PHE A 98 0.74 -1.46 -6.67
CA PHE A 98 1.52 -2.66 -7.00
C PHE A 98 2.74 -2.74 -6.08
N ARG A 99 2.78 -3.73 -5.19
CA ARG A 99 3.89 -3.93 -4.24
C ARG A 99 5.00 -4.75 -4.88
N VAL A 100 6.23 -4.25 -4.77
CA VAL A 100 7.44 -4.90 -5.28
C VAL A 100 8.49 -5.03 -4.19
N PHE A 101 9.27 -6.13 -4.22
CA PHE A 101 10.37 -6.38 -3.30
C PHE A 101 11.70 -6.25 -4.04
N ILE A 102 12.54 -5.31 -3.64
CA ILE A 102 13.83 -5.05 -4.28
C ILE A 102 14.94 -5.68 -3.45
N LEU A 103 15.23 -6.94 -3.74
CA LEU A 103 16.27 -7.70 -3.06
C LEU A 103 17.64 -7.56 -3.73
N ASP A 104 17.66 -7.36 -5.04
CA ASP A 104 18.88 -7.25 -5.86
C ASP A 104 18.59 -6.50 -7.18
N SER A 105 19.63 -6.38 -8.02
CA SER A 105 19.51 -5.70 -9.32
C SER A 105 18.56 -6.40 -10.29
N HIS A 106 18.47 -7.74 -10.25
CA HIS A 106 17.53 -8.48 -11.10
C HIS A 106 16.09 -8.23 -10.69
N ALA A 107 15.82 -8.20 -9.38
CA ALA A 107 14.51 -7.85 -8.84
C ALA A 107 14.10 -6.42 -9.25
N LEU A 108 15.04 -5.46 -9.22
CA LEU A 108 14.79 -4.09 -9.65
C LEU A 108 14.41 -4.04 -11.14
N THR A 109 15.22 -4.62 -12.03
CA THR A 109 14.96 -4.63 -13.49
C THR A 109 13.61 -5.26 -13.79
N ARG A 110 13.33 -6.44 -13.22
CA ARG A 110 12.05 -7.14 -13.40
C ARG A 110 10.86 -6.34 -12.88
N SER A 111 11.03 -5.65 -11.75
CA SER A 111 9.97 -4.81 -11.19
C SER A 111 9.64 -3.66 -12.12
N ILE A 112 10.64 -2.97 -12.67
CA ILE A 112 10.46 -1.89 -13.64
C ILE A 112 9.69 -2.38 -14.88
N GLU A 113 10.05 -3.54 -15.44
CA GLU A 113 9.35 -4.14 -16.59
C GLU A 113 7.88 -4.44 -16.25
N LEU A 114 7.61 -4.98 -15.06
CA LEU A 114 6.25 -5.27 -14.60
C LEU A 114 5.44 -3.98 -14.39
N ILE A 115 6.02 -2.97 -13.77
CA ILE A 115 5.35 -1.67 -13.52
C ILE A 115 4.97 -1.02 -14.87
N LYS A 116 5.90 -0.97 -15.84
CA LYS A 116 5.64 -0.44 -17.19
C LYS A 116 4.54 -1.19 -17.92
N ARG A 117 4.40 -2.50 -17.70
CA ARG A 117 3.37 -3.34 -18.33
C ARG A 117 2.00 -3.21 -17.66
N VAL A 118 1.96 -3.09 -16.34
CA VAL A 118 0.72 -3.08 -15.53
C VAL A 118 0.16 -1.66 -15.41
N GLU A 119 1.06 -0.65 -15.40
CA GLU A 119 0.74 0.76 -15.23
C GLU A 119 -0.18 1.01 -14.02
N PRO A 120 0.26 0.65 -12.79
CA PRO A 120 -0.52 0.91 -11.59
C PRO A 120 -0.53 2.41 -11.25
N ASP A 121 -1.50 2.87 -10.46
CA ASP A 121 -1.53 4.25 -9.98
C ASP A 121 -0.36 4.56 -9.04
N PHE A 122 0.00 3.57 -8.21
CA PHE A 122 1.15 3.63 -7.31
C PHE A 122 1.96 2.33 -7.36
N VAL A 123 3.25 2.44 -7.12
CA VAL A 123 4.12 1.30 -6.80
C VAL A 123 4.62 1.43 -5.37
N GLU A 124 4.46 0.40 -4.57
CA GLU A 124 5.02 0.34 -3.23
C GLU A 124 6.32 -0.48 -3.24
N VAL A 125 7.41 0.17 -2.88
CA VAL A 125 8.77 -0.39 -2.89
C VAL A 125 9.15 -0.86 -1.49
N LEU A 126 9.50 -2.14 -1.34
CA LEU A 126 10.03 -2.72 -0.12
C LEU A 126 11.44 -3.28 -0.37
N PRO A 127 12.40 -3.06 0.55
CA PRO A 127 12.29 -2.20 1.72
C PRO A 127 12.36 -0.71 1.37
N GLY A 128 11.66 0.14 2.12
CA GLY A 128 11.59 1.59 1.88
C GLY A 128 12.93 2.33 2.04
N ILE A 129 13.88 1.74 2.76
CA ILE A 129 15.27 2.25 2.88
C ILE A 129 16.10 2.04 1.61
N ALA A 130 15.59 1.31 0.61
CA ALA A 130 16.26 1.15 -0.69
C ALA A 130 16.08 2.40 -1.58
N THR A 131 16.48 3.57 -1.10
CA THR A 131 16.20 4.88 -1.70
C THR A 131 16.73 5.04 -3.11
N LYS A 132 17.88 4.42 -3.43
CA LYS A 132 18.40 4.35 -4.79
C LYS A 132 17.42 3.64 -5.75
N ALA A 133 16.76 2.57 -5.30
CA ALA A 133 15.78 1.88 -6.12
C ALA A 133 14.50 2.71 -6.29
N ILE A 134 14.07 3.41 -5.24
CA ILE A 134 12.93 4.35 -5.29
C ILE A 134 13.17 5.39 -6.39
N LYS A 135 14.35 6.04 -6.38
CA LYS A 135 14.72 7.03 -7.39
C LYS A 135 14.68 6.47 -8.80
N ILE A 136 15.31 5.31 -9.04
CA ILE A 136 15.34 4.66 -10.35
C ILE A 136 13.94 4.31 -10.84
N ILE A 137 13.10 3.71 -9.98
CA ILE A 137 11.72 3.36 -10.33
C ILE A 137 10.91 4.59 -10.69
N ASN A 138 11.01 5.67 -9.88
CA ASN A 138 10.30 6.92 -10.14
C ASN A 138 10.71 7.54 -11.49
N GLU A 139 12.01 7.59 -11.78
CA GLU A 139 12.55 8.15 -13.04
C GLU A 139 12.20 7.30 -14.26
N GLU A 140 12.24 5.96 -14.14
CA GLU A 140 12.06 5.06 -15.29
C GLU A 140 10.60 4.68 -15.59
N THR A 141 9.70 4.77 -14.62
CA THR A 141 8.32 4.29 -14.80
C THR A 141 7.28 5.41 -14.83
N ASN A 142 7.65 6.62 -14.43
CA ASN A 142 6.74 7.76 -14.26
C ASN A 142 5.53 7.43 -13.36
N THR A 143 5.67 6.43 -12.46
CA THR A 143 4.64 5.99 -11.52
C THR A 143 4.94 6.53 -10.13
N SER A 144 3.94 7.05 -9.43
CA SER A 144 4.10 7.54 -8.05
C SER A 144 4.57 6.42 -7.11
N VAL A 145 5.65 6.67 -6.37
CA VAL A 145 6.28 5.68 -5.49
C VAL A 145 5.81 5.86 -4.04
N ILE A 146 5.51 4.76 -3.40
CA ILE A 146 5.30 4.62 -1.96
C ILE A 146 6.50 3.85 -1.41
N ALA A 147 7.15 4.33 -0.36
CA ALA A 147 8.21 3.59 0.32
C ALA A 147 7.64 2.87 1.54
N GLY A 148 7.89 1.56 1.67
CA GLY A 148 7.35 0.76 2.77
C GLY A 148 8.36 -0.21 3.38
N GLY A 149 8.24 -0.41 4.69
CA GLY A 149 9.07 -1.34 5.44
C GLY A 149 10.48 -0.83 5.75
N LEU A 150 10.95 -1.16 6.96
CA LEU A 150 12.25 -0.80 7.51
C LEU A 150 12.51 0.72 7.64
N ILE A 151 11.51 1.56 7.60
CA ILE A 151 11.60 2.99 7.89
C ILE A 151 11.14 3.17 9.34
N ASN A 152 12.06 3.58 10.22
CA ASN A 152 11.89 3.58 11.66
C ASN A 152 12.05 4.97 12.30
N ASP A 153 12.53 5.96 11.58
CA ASP A 153 12.72 7.32 12.08
C ASP A 153 12.41 8.38 11.02
N VAL A 154 12.44 9.63 11.43
CA VAL A 154 12.12 10.79 10.59
C VAL A 154 13.17 11.04 9.53
N GLU A 155 14.44 10.76 9.82
CA GLU A 155 15.54 10.96 8.86
C GLU A 155 15.39 10.00 7.68
N GLU A 156 15.03 8.73 7.95
CA GLU A 156 14.74 7.74 6.91
C GLU A 156 13.50 8.12 6.08
N VAL A 157 12.48 8.70 6.70
CA VAL A 157 11.31 9.27 6.00
C VAL A 157 11.76 10.38 5.04
N ASP A 158 12.53 11.36 5.54
CA ASP A 158 12.98 12.50 4.74
C ASP A 158 13.85 12.04 3.56
N VAL A 159 14.79 11.12 3.79
CA VAL A 159 15.64 10.56 2.75
C VAL A 159 14.81 9.82 1.68
N ALA A 160 13.78 9.07 2.06
CA ALA A 160 12.92 8.39 1.09
C ALA A 160 12.12 9.40 0.23
N VAL A 161 11.59 10.46 0.85
CA VAL A 161 10.87 11.55 0.16
C VAL A 161 11.80 12.31 -0.79
N GLU A 162 13.02 12.68 -0.37
CA GLU A 162 14.02 13.32 -1.21
C GLU A 162 14.41 12.48 -2.44
N ASN A 163 14.31 11.15 -2.33
CA ASN A 163 14.55 10.24 -3.45
C ASN A 163 13.29 9.92 -4.28
N GLY A 164 12.19 10.63 -4.07
CA GLY A 164 11.02 10.59 -4.93
C GLY A 164 9.85 9.76 -4.39
N ALA A 165 9.90 9.29 -3.14
CA ALA A 165 8.72 8.69 -2.53
C ALA A 165 7.65 9.76 -2.26
N LYS A 166 6.44 9.52 -2.75
CA LYS A 166 5.28 10.38 -2.52
C LYS A 166 4.64 10.13 -1.16
N TYR A 167 4.64 8.87 -0.74
CA TYR A 167 4.12 8.42 0.56
C TYR A 167 5.07 7.40 1.20
N ILE A 168 4.94 7.29 2.51
CA ILE A 168 5.64 6.30 3.34
C ILE A 168 4.61 5.46 4.06
N THR A 169 4.57 4.15 3.80
CA THR A 169 3.74 3.23 4.60
C THR A 169 4.53 2.75 5.81
N THR A 170 4.00 2.98 6.99
CA THR A 170 4.59 2.50 8.24
C THR A 170 3.55 2.08 9.25
N SER A 171 3.84 0.99 9.99
CA SER A 171 3.09 0.57 11.16
C SER A 171 3.69 1.10 12.47
N ASP A 172 4.78 1.86 12.38
CA ASP A 172 5.36 2.53 13.53
C ASP A 172 4.48 3.74 13.89
N ARG A 173 3.87 3.66 15.08
CA ARG A 173 2.93 4.66 15.58
C ARG A 173 3.60 5.96 16.02
N ASP A 174 4.90 5.95 16.25
CA ASP A 174 5.66 7.14 16.63
C ASP A 174 5.94 8.03 15.42
N LEU A 175 5.81 7.46 14.22
CA LEU A 175 5.89 8.18 12.96
C LEU A 175 4.55 8.76 12.48
N TRP A 176 3.43 8.36 13.08
CA TRP A 176 2.08 8.85 12.72
C TRP A 176 1.78 10.24 13.26
#